data_e1582d993c4840bcd256fdbb13414ef2
#
_entry.id   e1582d993c4840bcd256fdbb13414ef2
#
_cell.length_a   1.000
_cell.length_b   1.000
_cell.length_c   1.000
_cell.angle_alpha   90.00
_cell.angle_beta   90.00
_cell.angle_gamma   90.00
#
_symmetry.space_group_name_H-M   'P 1'
#
loop_
_entity.id
_entity.type
_entity.pdbx_description
1 polymer ?
#
loop_
_entity_poly.entity_id
_entity_poly.type
_entity_poly.pdbx_seq_one_letter_code
_entity_poly.pdbx_strand_id
1 'polypeptide(L)'
;DMIETMHDANGVGLAAPQVGILRRIVVVDTGDEDLELVNPEIVELSEETQTGLEGCLSVPGKYGIVTRPNHAVVRAQDRTGDWYEYEGEELLARCFMHEIDHLDGHMYTEIAEKMLTPEELEELSRQQEEDEEDELPEAV
;
A
#
# COMPACT_ATOMS: atom_id res chain seq x y z
N ASP A 1 -6.37 5.62 16.91
CA ASP A 1 -5.59 6.41 15.97
C ASP A 1 -5.43 5.68 14.62
N MET A 2 -4.72 6.28 13.70
CA MET A 2 -4.55 5.71 12.36
C MET A 2 -3.80 4.36 12.38
N ILE A 3 -2.81 4.21 13.23
CA ILE A 3 -2.04 2.97 13.36
C ILE A 3 -2.95 1.84 13.87
N GLU A 4 -3.72 2.10 14.90
CA GLU A 4 -4.69 1.12 15.42
C GLU A 4 -5.72 0.75 14.34
N THR A 5 -6.26 1.73 13.64
CA THR A 5 -7.23 1.49 12.56
C THR A 5 -6.63 0.61 11.46
N MET A 6 -5.39 0.88 11.07
CA MET A 6 -4.67 0.08 10.09
C MET A 6 -4.53 -1.37 10.54
N HIS A 7 -4.09 -1.61 11.77
CA HIS A 7 -3.90 -2.96 12.31
C HIS A 7 -5.24 -3.69 12.53
N ASP A 8 -6.27 -2.99 13.00
CA ASP A 8 -7.60 -3.58 13.18
C ASP A 8 -8.20 -4.07 11.86
N ALA A 9 -7.86 -3.42 10.76
CA ALA A 9 -8.32 -3.80 9.44
C ALA A 9 -7.35 -4.73 8.69
N ASN A 10 -6.26 -5.18 9.34
CA ASN A 10 -5.21 -6.02 8.74
C ASN A 10 -4.56 -5.40 7.51
N GLY A 11 -4.44 -4.08 7.49
CA GLY A 11 -3.78 -3.36 6.42
C GLY A 11 -2.29 -3.15 6.68
N VAL A 12 -1.50 -2.94 5.63
CA VAL A 12 -0.09 -2.59 5.73
C VAL A 12 0.15 -1.10 5.55
N GLY A 13 -0.87 -0.35 5.15
CA GLY A 13 -0.80 1.10 5.01
C GLY A 13 -2.17 1.74 5.13
N LEU A 14 -2.19 3.00 5.52
CA LEU A 14 -3.41 3.80 5.63
C LEU A 14 -3.07 5.27 5.44
N ALA A 15 -3.83 5.96 4.60
CA ALA A 15 -3.71 7.40 4.40
C ALA A 15 -4.81 8.14 5.16
N ALA A 16 -4.51 9.34 5.66
CA ALA A 16 -5.45 10.12 6.46
C ALA A 16 -6.81 10.37 5.78
N PRO A 17 -6.90 10.65 4.46
CA PRO A 17 -8.19 10.79 3.79
C PRO A 17 -9.11 9.57 3.91
N GLN A 18 -8.56 8.36 4.04
CA GLN A 18 -9.34 7.12 4.18
C GLN A 18 -10.16 7.08 5.48
N VAL A 19 -9.75 7.83 6.49
CA VAL A 19 -10.47 7.94 7.76
C VAL A 19 -11.11 9.32 7.95
N GLY A 20 -11.30 10.06 6.86
CA GLY A 20 -11.98 11.35 6.87
C GLY A 20 -11.14 12.53 7.33
N ILE A 21 -9.83 12.36 7.44
CA ILE A 21 -8.90 13.41 7.85
C ILE A 21 -8.23 14.00 6.61
N LEU A 22 -8.47 15.28 6.32
CA LEU A 22 -7.92 15.96 5.15
C LEU A 22 -6.53 16.52 5.44
N ARG A 23 -5.57 15.63 5.68
CA ARG A 23 -4.16 15.95 5.93
C ARG A 23 -3.26 14.99 5.18
N ARG A 24 -2.06 15.42 4.86
CA ARG A 24 -1.07 14.60 4.15
C ARG A 24 -0.27 13.76 5.16
N ILE A 25 -0.93 12.74 5.69
CA ILE A 25 -0.35 11.81 6.66
C ILE A 25 -0.63 10.39 6.18
N VAL A 26 0.40 9.55 6.22
CA VAL A 26 0.34 8.12 5.89
C VAL A 26 0.96 7.34 7.03
N VAL A 27 0.37 6.21 7.40
CA VAL A 27 0.99 5.24 8.31
C VAL A 27 1.25 3.96 7.53
N VAL A 28 2.37 3.33 7.81
CA VAL A 28 2.83 2.12 7.11
C VAL A 28 3.41 1.14 8.11
N ASP A 29 3.03 -0.13 7.99
CA ASP A 29 3.62 -1.24 8.75
C ASP A 29 4.71 -1.88 7.89
N THR A 30 5.96 -1.79 8.32
CA THR A 30 7.10 -2.39 7.60
C THR A 30 7.34 -3.85 7.96
N GLY A 31 6.60 -4.38 8.94
CA GLY A 31 6.85 -5.68 9.53
C GLY A 31 7.73 -5.60 10.78
N ASP A 32 8.61 -4.62 10.86
CA ASP A 32 9.49 -4.38 12.01
C ASP A 32 9.01 -3.21 12.88
N GLU A 33 8.40 -2.23 12.25
CA GLU A 33 7.91 -1.03 12.93
C GLU A 33 6.76 -0.38 12.15
N ASP A 34 6.05 0.53 12.82
CA ASP A 34 5.04 1.37 12.18
C ASP A 34 5.68 2.72 11.86
N LEU A 35 5.64 3.10 10.59
CA LEU A 35 6.13 4.41 10.14
C LEU A 35 4.99 5.42 10.09
N GLU A 36 5.26 6.64 10.54
CA GLU A 36 4.37 7.78 10.39
C GLU A 36 5.01 8.75 9.42
N LEU A 37 4.37 8.97 8.29
CA LEU A 37 4.89 9.80 7.21
C LEU A 37 4.01 11.04 7.06
N VAL A 38 4.57 12.19 7.43
CA VAL A 38 3.89 13.49 7.31
C VAL A 38 4.45 14.21 6.09
N ASN A 39 3.57 14.72 5.25
CA ASN A 39 3.94 15.37 3.99
C ASN A 39 4.89 14.51 3.13
N PRO A 40 4.55 13.23 2.88
CA PRO A 40 5.44 12.36 2.14
C PRO A 40 5.58 12.79 0.67
N GLU A 41 6.80 12.65 0.16
CA GLU A 41 7.12 12.93 -1.24
C GLU A 41 7.93 11.76 -1.80
N ILE A 42 7.65 11.37 -3.04
CA ILE A 42 8.44 10.37 -3.74
C ILE A 42 9.68 11.08 -4.29
N VAL A 43 10.86 10.61 -3.88
CA VAL A 43 12.15 11.20 -4.28
C VAL A 43 12.74 10.46 -5.47
N GLU A 44 12.64 9.14 -5.46
CA GLU A 44 13.22 8.29 -6.49
C GLU A 44 12.38 7.03 -6.69
N LEU A 45 12.27 6.60 -7.94
CA LEU A 45 11.61 5.35 -8.33
C LEU A 45 12.53 4.56 -9.25
N SER A 46 12.57 3.23 -9.08
CA SER A 46 13.36 2.37 -9.95
C SER A 46 12.76 2.24 -11.34
N GLU A 47 13.59 1.91 -12.31
CA GLU A 47 13.14 1.54 -13.66
C GLU A 47 12.57 0.12 -13.67
N GLU A 48 13.10 -0.75 -12.81
CA GLU A 48 12.57 -2.08 -12.62
C GLU A 48 11.18 -2.01 -12.00
N THR A 49 10.28 -2.85 -12.48
CA THR A 49 8.90 -2.88 -12.02
C THR A 49 8.56 -4.22 -11.39
N GLN A 50 7.50 -4.21 -10.61
CA GLN A 50 6.85 -5.39 -10.07
C GLN A 50 5.38 -5.39 -10.49
N THR A 51 4.84 -6.56 -10.74
CA THR A 51 3.42 -6.72 -11.02
C THR A 51 2.82 -7.63 -9.97
N GLY A 52 1.74 -7.22 -9.36
CA GLY A 52 1.12 -7.99 -8.30
C GLY A 52 -0.26 -7.48 -7.93
N LEU A 53 -0.85 -8.12 -6.94
CA LEU A 53 -2.17 -7.78 -6.46
C LEU A 53 -2.12 -6.58 -5.51
N GLU A 54 -3.08 -5.69 -5.66
CA GLU A 54 -3.36 -4.63 -4.71
C GLU A 54 -4.82 -4.67 -4.31
N GLY A 55 -5.06 -4.50 -3.03
CA GLY A 55 -6.37 -4.23 -2.49
C GLY A 55 -6.28 -2.95 -1.67
N CYS A 56 -7.41 -2.44 -1.24
CA CYS A 56 -7.45 -1.21 -0.45
C CYS A 56 -8.52 -1.31 0.63
N LEU A 57 -8.23 -0.81 1.81
CA LEU A 57 -9.19 -0.78 2.92
C LEU A 57 -10.44 0.03 2.57
N SER A 58 -10.32 1.00 1.65
CA SER A 58 -11.44 1.81 1.17
C SER A 58 -12.28 1.11 0.10
N VAL A 59 -11.79 -0.02 -0.46
CA VAL A 59 -12.50 -0.83 -1.47
C VAL A 59 -12.43 -2.29 -1.03
N PRO A 60 -13.10 -2.64 0.06
CA PRO A 60 -12.98 -3.97 0.66
C PRO A 60 -13.49 -5.07 -0.28
N GLY A 61 -12.81 -6.21 -0.24
CA GLY A 61 -13.18 -7.40 -1.02
C GLY A 61 -12.84 -7.34 -2.50
N LYS A 62 -12.21 -6.27 -2.98
CA LYS A 62 -11.78 -6.13 -4.37
C LYS A 62 -10.25 -6.09 -4.48
N TYR A 63 -9.73 -6.71 -5.54
CA TYR A 63 -8.30 -6.74 -5.82
C TYR A 63 -8.07 -6.50 -7.31
N GLY A 64 -6.97 -5.85 -7.62
CA GLY A 64 -6.57 -5.59 -9.00
C GLY A 64 -5.10 -5.96 -9.23
N ILE A 65 -4.75 -6.19 -10.47
CA ILE A 65 -3.36 -6.41 -10.88
C ILE A 65 -2.76 -5.06 -11.24
N VAL A 66 -1.72 -4.68 -10.52
CA VAL A 66 -1.08 -3.36 -10.68
C VAL A 66 0.42 -3.54 -10.89
N THR A 67 0.96 -2.82 -11.88
CA THR A 67 2.39 -2.74 -12.11
C THR A 67 2.92 -1.43 -11.52
N ARG A 68 3.92 -1.54 -10.66
CA ARG A 68 4.56 -0.39 -10.02
C ARG A 68 6.08 -0.55 -10.02
N PRO A 69 6.83 0.56 -9.88
CA PRO A 69 8.27 0.45 -9.62
C PRO A 69 8.57 -0.48 -8.44
N ASN A 70 9.63 -1.26 -8.56
CA ASN A 70 10.00 -2.26 -7.54
C ASN A 70 10.70 -1.65 -6.33
N HIS A 71 11.27 -0.46 -6.47
CA HIS A 71 11.97 0.25 -5.42
C HIS A 71 11.54 1.70 -5.41
N ALA A 72 11.35 2.25 -4.23
CA ALA A 72 10.97 3.65 -4.05
C ALA A 72 11.74 4.26 -2.88
N VAL A 73 12.13 5.52 -3.03
CA VAL A 73 12.68 6.34 -1.94
C VAL A 73 11.66 7.44 -1.67
N VAL A 74 11.24 7.55 -0.43
CA VAL A 74 10.26 8.51 0.04
C VAL A 74 10.88 9.41 1.08
N ARG A 75 10.64 10.70 0.98
CA ARG A 75 11.03 11.68 1.97
C ARG A 75 9.79 12.15 2.71
N ALA A 76 9.86 12.18 4.03
CA ALA A 76 8.74 12.60 4.86
C ALA A 76 9.20 13.18 6.18
N GLN A 77 8.30 13.93 6.83
CA GLN A 77 8.52 14.46 8.17
C GLN A 77 7.98 13.47 9.21
N ASP A 78 8.59 13.47 10.40
CA ASP A 78 8.03 12.80 11.56
C ASP A 78 7.07 13.74 12.31
N ARG A 79 6.57 13.32 13.48
CA ARG A 79 5.67 14.15 14.31
C ARG A 79 6.29 15.45 14.78
N THR A 80 7.63 15.50 14.86
CA THR A 80 8.36 16.69 15.33
C THR A 80 8.70 17.66 14.20
N GLY A 81 8.45 17.29 12.96
CA GLY A 81 8.72 18.10 11.78
C GLY A 81 10.11 17.85 11.16
N ASP A 82 10.87 16.91 11.69
CA ASP A 82 12.17 16.54 11.13
C ASP A 82 12.00 15.68 9.87
N TRP A 83 12.85 15.92 8.87
CA TRP A 83 12.81 15.21 7.59
C TRP A 83 13.68 13.96 7.63
N TYR A 84 13.14 12.87 7.07
CA TYR A 84 13.82 11.60 6.91
C TYR A 84 13.55 11.03 5.53
N GLU A 85 14.46 10.18 5.04
CA GLU A 85 14.25 9.40 3.84
C GLU A 85 14.05 7.94 4.21
N TYR A 86 13.16 7.29 3.48
CA TYR A 86 12.85 5.87 3.66
C TYR A 86 12.96 5.16 2.32
N GLU A 87 13.68 4.05 2.28
CA GLU A 87 13.75 3.20 1.11
C GLU A 87 12.85 1.98 1.30
N GLY A 88 12.16 1.59 0.24
CA GLY A 88 11.34 0.39 0.24
C GLY A 88 11.47 -0.36 -1.07
N GLU A 89 11.39 -1.69 -0.98
CA GLU A 89 11.38 -2.58 -2.13
C GLU A 89 10.16 -3.49 -2.05
N GLU A 90 9.74 -4.03 -3.18
CA GLU A 90 8.63 -4.98 -3.26
C GLU A 90 7.35 -4.44 -2.62
N LEU A 91 6.82 -5.11 -1.62
CA LEU A 91 5.57 -4.72 -0.96
C LEU A 91 5.64 -3.32 -0.33
N LEU A 92 6.78 -2.98 0.30
CA LEU A 92 6.93 -1.68 0.94
C LEU A 92 6.94 -0.54 -0.08
N ALA A 93 7.63 -0.70 -1.21
CA ALA A 93 7.60 0.27 -2.30
C ALA A 93 6.19 0.46 -2.84
N ARG A 94 5.48 -0.64 -3.05
CA ARG A 94 4.08 -0.64 -3.49
C ARG A 94 3.19 0.11 -2.50
N CYS A 95 3.38 -0.16 -1.21
CA CYS A 95 2.62 0.48 -0.15
C CYS A 95 2.84 2.00 -0.11
N PHE A 96 4.09 2.45 -0.18
CA PHE A 96 4.40 3.88 -0.22
C PHE A 96 3.66 4.58 -1.37
N MET A 97 3.75 4.05 -2.57
CA MET A 97 3.13 4.65 -3.75
C MET A 97 1.60 4.62 -3.66
N HIS A 98 1.03 3.51 -3.23
CA HIS A 98 -0.42 3.36 -3.07
C HIS A 98 -0.99 4.40 -2.10
N GLU A 99 -0.36 4.56 -0.93
CA GLU A 99 -0.83 5.48 0.10
C GLU A 99 -0.61 6.95 -0.28
N ILE A 100 0.50 7.26 -0.95
CA ILE A 100 0.74 8.62 -1.45
C ILE A 100 -0.28 8.98 -2.55
N ASP A 101 -0.65 8.01 -3.40
CA ASP A 101 -1.70 8.20 -4.40
C ASP A 101 -3.02 8.62 -3.74
N HIS A 102 -3.38 8.03 -2.60
CA HIS A 102 -4.56 8.43 -1.85
C HIS A 102 -4.51 9.90 -1.42
N LEU A 103 -3.35 10.39 -1.04
CA LEU A 103 -3.18 11.80 -0.66
C LEU A 103 -3.44 12.73 -1.85
N ASP A 104 -3.15 12.26 -3.05
CA ASP A 104 -3.35 13.01 -4.29
C ASP A 104 -4.72 12.73 -4.93
N GLY A 105 -5.59 11.99 -4.25
CA GLY A 105 -6.93 11.68 -4.73
C GLY A 105 -7.00 10.52 -5.71
N HIS A 106 -5.95 9.72 -5.81
CA HIS A 106 -5.89 8.58 -6.74
C HIS A 106 -6.08 7.25 -6.02
N MET A 107 -6.71 6.30 -6.69
CA MET A 107 -6.90 4.94 -6.21
C MET A 107 -6.27 3.95 -7.18
N TYR A 108 -5.85 2.79 -6.64
CA TYR A 108 -5.21 1.74 -7.45
C TYR A 108 -6.12 1.26 -8.60
N THR A 109 -7.43 1.36 -8.44
CA THR A 109 -8.39 0.97 -9.46
C THR A 109 -8.25 1.76 -10.76
N GLU A 110 -7.69 2.97 -10.69
CA GLU A 110 -7.46 3.82 -11.85
C GLU A 110 -6.30 3.31 -12.73
N ILE A 111 -5.32 2.64 -12.12
CA ILE A 111 -4.11 2.18 -12.81
C ILE A 111 -4.00 0.66 -12.89
N ALA A 112 -4.97 -0.07 -12.32
CA ALA A 112 -4.97 -1.53 -12.38
C ALA A 112 -5.12 -2.00 -13.82
N GLU A 113 -4.27 -2.94 -14.23
CA GLU A 113 -4.34 -3.55 -15.57
C GLU A 113 -5.58 -4.42 -15.68
N LYS A 114 -5.98 -5.02 -14.57
CA LYS A 114 -7.16 -5.88 -14.49
C LYS A 114 -7.68 -5.90 -13.06
N MET A 115 -9.00 -5.76 -12.90
CA MET A 115 -9.66 -6.01 -11.63
C MET A 115 -10.12 -7.47 -11.60
N LEU A 116 -9.84 -8.17 -10.51
CA LEU A 116 -10.19 -9.58 -10.38
C LEU A 116 -11.66 -9.76 -9.98
N THR A 117 -12.32 -10.73 -10.60
CA THR A 117 -13.63 -11.17 -10.16
C THR A 117 -13.46 -12.00 -8.87
N PRO A 118 -14.53 -12.16 -8.04
CA PRO A 118 -14.45 -13.04 -6.88
C PRO A 118 -14.03 -14.46 -7.22
N GLU A 119 -14.44 -14.97 -8.38
CA GLU A 119 -14.06 -16.31 -8.87
C GLU A 119 -12.57 -16.40 -9.19
N GLU A 120 -12.02 -15.40 -9.87
CA GLU A 120 -10.59 -15.34 -10.19
C GLU A 120 -9.75 -15.24 -8.93
N LEU A 121 -10.18 -14.46 -7.95
CA LEU A 121 -9.50 -14.33 -6.67
C LEU A 121 -9.51 -15.64 -5.89
N GLU A 122 -10.62 -16.35 -5.89
CA GLU A 122 -10.75 -17.66 -5.25
C GLU A 122 -9.82 -18.69 -5.89
N GLU A 123 -9.72 -18.72 -7.21
CA GLU A 123 -8.81 -19.59 -7.94
C GLU A 123 -7.34 -19.31 -7.61
N LEU A 124 -6.97 -18.04 -7.51
CA LEU A 124 -5.63 -17.61 -7.11
C LEU A 124 -5.29 -18.09 -5.69
N SER A 125 -6.25 -17.97 -4.77
CA SER A 125 -6.09 -18.46 -3.39
C SER A 125 -5.85 -19.96 -3.35
N ARG A 126 -6.56 -20.73 -4.17
CA ARG A 126 -6.36 -22.18 -4.27
C ARG A 126 -4.99 -22.54 -4.82
N GLN A 127 -4.49 -21.80 -5.82
CA GLN A 127 -3.14 -21.99 -6.34
C GLN A 127 -2.08 -21.72 -5.28
N GLN A 128 -2.27 -20.71 -4.48
CA GLN A 128 -1.36 -20.39 -3.37
C GLN A 128 -1.35 -21.50 -2.31
N GLU A 129 -2.51 -22.08 -2.00
CA GLU A 129 -2.59 -23.22 -1.08
C GLU A 129 -1.84 -24.46 -1.64
N GLU A 130 -1.95 -24.72 -2.94
CA GLU A 130 -1.22 -25.81 -3.60
C GLU A 130 0.29 -25.60 -3.57
N ASP A 131 0.72 -24.33 -3.64
CA ASP A 131 2.13 -23.94 -3.58
C ASP A 131 2.64 -23.75 -2.14
N GLU A 132 1.83 -24.09 -1.14
CA GLU A 132 2.09 -23.91 0.30
C GLU A 132 2.19 -22.44 0.72
N GLU A 133 1.67 -21.52 -0.09
CA GLU A 133 1.51 -20.12 0.26
C GLU A 133 0.08 -19.89 0.74
N ASP A 134 -0.09 -19.73 2.05
CA ASP A 134 -1.38 -19.78 2.70
C ASP A 134 -2.12 -18.45 2.77
N GLU A 135 -1.52 -17.36 2.33
CA GLU A 135 -2.06 -16.04 2.58
C GLU A 135 -2.57 -15.33 1.33
N LEU A 136 -3.75 -14.73 1.44
CA LEU A 136 -4.22 -13.75 0.47
C LEU A 136 -3.34 -12.50 0.58
N PRO A 137 -3.17 -11.74 -0.53
CA PRO A 137 -2.46 -10.46 -0.47
C PRO A 137 -3.07 -9.54 0.57
N GLU A 138 -2.23 -8.87 1.34
CA GLU A 138 -2.69 -7.89 2.31
C GLU A 138 -3.21 -6.64 1.59
N ALA A 139 -4.23 -6.00 2.17
CA ALA A 139 -4.74 -4.73 1.66
C ALA A 139 -3.74 -3.60 1.96
N VAL A 140 -3.50 -2.76 1.02
CA VAL A 140 -2.58 -1.61 1.16
C VAL A 140 -3.30 -0.27 1.10
#